data_018e266fa65dc26c3a26f5606f3bea2f
#
_entry.id   018e266fa65dc26c3a26f5606f3bea2f
#
_cell.length_a   1.000
_cell.length_b   1.000
_cell.length_c   1.000
_cell.angle_alpha   90.00
_cell.angle_beta   90.00
_cell.angle_gamma   90.00
#
_symmetry.space_group_name_H-M   'P 1'
#
loop_
_entity.id
_entity.type
_entity.pdbx_description
1 polymer ?
#
loop_
_entity_poly.entity_id
_entity_poly.type
_entity_poly.pdbx_seq_one_letter_code
_entity_poly.pdbx_strand_id
1 'polypeptide(L)'
;MKTISKILILSILIFGLFGCQQETTSPSSNNQNQNNQNQNNQNQNNPNQITGSEVFWNASDYEAQTISNETVLGIMTAIPSSSKAITIEANSKTIDEIAFTKRLKFGGAGNTTKNALKFTTTGKSTITAYCISGSSDETKGTGRMLVLATADSIINETNEAPLNAGKLVYSDVPAGTYYLYSSNSGINIYGIKIAYETTGTPSEPDNPPTDLEKAIRVTDVPTGWASYTGTKDLAGGSVTPPTNYGGNGGSVVTVSTRSELQNYAKKGNYVIYIDGMIDMTDGMLPSKASESTTALDNWIKSKSSVATSLATWKTYYAGGNTDSADESGDYKKNRQTLANAWSSLITINVESNTTIIGLTDESGVKGGCFKISGKSNIVMRNLIIQDAYDPFPQIEKGDGFNANYDAIEISGGSKYVWIDHCTLRDTISKTDSDFDTVTLKDGAEKKYQVFDGLCDIKQASDFITVSYCKFMDHDKTQLIGHSADYTDDTNHQTITLHNNYYLNCGQRLPMVRFATIHIYNNYYDTDGTGRKNSYCIGLRENNKVYAENNYFGNVTPVSNSQGSYYFTSNYGYDNTGSAAWTPSSYYTYTPLSAEEAKDDVTENAGAGKLPVIQ
;
A
#
# COMPACT_ATOMS: atom_id res chain seq x y z
N MET A 1 -22.42 65.77 4.16
CA MET A 1 -21.94 66.76 5.14
C MET A 1 -20.82 66.15 5.95
N LYS A 2 -19.62 66.71 5.80
CA LYS A 2 -18.53 66.94 6.78
C LYS A 2 -17.99 65.67 7.51
N THR A 3 -16.74 65.36 7.72
CA THR A 3 -15.47 66.03 7.39
C THR A 3 -14.34 65.07 7.80
N ILE A 4 -13.40 64.84 6.94
CA ILE A 4 -11.95 64.68 7.00
C ILE A 4 -11.31 64.78 8.41
N SER A 5 -10.41 63.86 8.75
CA SER A 5 -9.06 64.28 9.20
C SER A 5 -8.01 63.19 8.99
N LYS A 6 -6.99 63.56 8.24
CA LYS A 6 -5.67 62.92 8.10
C LYS A 6 -4.81 63.30 9.30
N ILE A 7 -3.93 62.43 9.75
CA ILE A 7 -2.63 62.80 10.29
C ILE A 7 -1.58 61.76 9.85
N LEU A 8 -0.56 62.29 9.22
CA LEU A 8 0.70 61.74 8.74
C LEU A 8 1.77 62.22 9.74
N ILE A 9 2.83 61.43 10.00
CA ILE A 9 4.21 61.84 10.42
C ILE A 9 4.97 60.52 10.63
N LEU A 10 5.95 60.17 9.85
CA LEU A 10 7.29 60.56 9.45
C LEU A 10 8.39 60.03 10.39
N SER A 11 9.20 59.12 9.80
CA SER A 11 10.65 58.92 9.88
C SER A 11 11.39 58.92 11.21
N ILE A 12 12.29 57.98 11.39
CA ILE A 12 13.75 58.26 11.48
C ILE A 12 14.56 56.99 11.22
N LEU A 13 15.48 57.06 10.25
CA LEU A 13 16.64 56.20 10.02
C LEU A 13 17.71 56.43 11.08
N ILE A 14 18.42 55.40 11.55
CA ILE A 14 19.82 55.52 11.99
C ILE A 14 20.64 54.38 11.43
N PHE A 15 21.66 54.75 10.68
CA PHE A 15 22.76 53.96 10.18
C PHE A 15 23.78 53.64 11.28
N GLY A 16 24.45 52.52 11.19
CA GLY A 16 25.65 52.22 11.95
C GLY A 16 26.48 51.15 11.20
N LEU A 17 27.38 51.63 10.37
CA LEU A 17 28.48 50.91 9.69
C LEU A 17 29.64 50.71 10.65
N PHE A 18 30.37 49.60 10.46
CA PHE A 18 31.84 49.37 10.52
C PHE A 18 32.04 47.86 10.59
N GLY A 19 32.86 47.18 9.82
CA GLY A 19 33.95 47.53 8.93
C GLY A 19 34.73 46.24 8.63
N CYS A 20 35.20 46.11 7.42
CA CYS A 20 36.05 45.07 6.84
C CYS A 20 37.30 44.66 7.65
N GLN A 21 37.74 43.41 7.49
CA GLN A 21 39.00 43.15 6.76
C GLN A 21 39.19 41.71 6.34
N GLN A 22 39.69 41.58 5.16
CA GLN A 22 40.16 40.45 4.37
C GLN A 22 41.61 40.13 4.73
N GLU A 23 42.06 38.89 4.56
CA GLU A 23 43.26 38.46 3.80
C GLU A 23 43.49 36.94 4.00
N THR A 24 43.39 36.19 2.97
CA THR A 24 44.27 35.50 2.01
C THR A 24 45.54 34.89 2.61
N THR A 25 45.73 33.59 2.42
CA THR A 25 46.74 32.94 1.55
C THR A 25 46.87 31.46 1.87
N SER A 26 46.79 30.61 0.84
CA SER A 26 47.46 29.29 0.78
C SER A 26 48.93 29.52 0.36
N PRO A 27 49.90 28.57 0.45
CA PRO A 27 49.80 27.23 -0.14
C PRO A 27 50.68 26.12 0.51
N SER A 28 50.37 24.91 0.06
CA SER A 28 51.21 23.76 -0.32
C SER A 28 52.14 23.03 0.65
N SER A 29 51.97 21.74 0.56
CA SER A 29 52.90 20.64 0.32
C SER A 29 53.44 19.79 1.47
N ASN A 30 53.15 18.51 1.30
CA ASN A 30 54.00 17.32 1.45
C ASN A 30 54.38 16.71 2.80
N ASN A 31 54.01 15.44 2.83
CA ASN A 31 54.81 14.26 3.21
C ASN A 31 54.69 13.65 4.61
N GLN A 32 54.14 12.44 4.50
CA GLN A 32 54.65 11.16 5.07
C GLN A 32 54.79 10.97 6.60
N ASN A 33 54.19 9.88 6.94
CA ASN A 33 54.64 8.74 7.77
C ASN A 33 53.93 8.49 9.11
N GLN A 34 53.27 7.31 9.05
CA GLN A 34 53.24 6.24 10.08
C GLN A 34 53.19 6.67 11.56
N ASN A 35 52.12 6.26 12.21
CA ASN A 35 52.19 5.19 13.23
C ASN A 35 50.82 4.74 13.75
N ASN A 36 50.74 3.44 13.91
CA ASN A 36 49.73 2.68 14.63
C ASN A 36 49.36 3.27 15.99
N GLN A 37 48.07 3.36 16.28
CA GLN A 37 47.58 2.94 17.60
C GLN A 37 46.10 2.49 17.51
N ASN A 38 45.88 1.28 18.02
CA ASN A 38 44.62 0.66 18.33
C ASN A 38 43.66 1.59 19.08
N GLN A 39 42.48 1.80 18.55
CA GLN A 39 41.31 2.09 19.38
C GLN A 39 40.18 1.14 19.03
N ASN A 40 39.89 0.29 20.01
CA ASN A 40 38.71 -0.54 20.07
C ASN A 40 37.45 0.32 19.89
N ASN A 41 36.80 0.24 18.73
CA ASN A 41 35.42 0.63 18.58
C ASN A 41 34.57 -0.64 18.81
N GLN A 42 33.96 -0.73 19.97
CA GLN A 42 32.85 -1.63 20.21
C GLN A 42 31.68 -1.16 19.34
N ASN A 43 31.53 -1.77 18.16
CA ASN A 43 30.29 -1.73 17.42
C ASN A 43 29.26 -2.56 18.19
N GLN A 44 28.34 -1.88 18.87
CA GLN A 44 27.09 -2.48 19.30
C GLN A 44 26.27 -2.76 18.03
N ASN A 45 26.33 -4.00 17.55
CA ASN A 45 25.49 -4.48 16.46
C ASN A 45 24.03 -4.53 16.97
N ASN A 46 23.21 -3.66 16.41
CA ASN A 46 21.76 -3.73 16.53
C ASN A 46 21.29 -4.96 15.73
N PRO A 47 20.56 -5.93 16.31
CA PRO A 47 20.23 -7.21 15.66
C PRO A 47 19.20 -7.15 14.53
N ASN A 48 18.79 -5.96 14.07
CA ASN A 48 17.74 -5.78 13.06
C ASN A 48 18.17 -4.95 11.83
N GLN A 49 19.44 -4.99 11.43
CA GLN A 49 19.85 -4.29 10.22
C GLN A 49 19.77 -5.21 9.00
N ILE A 50 18.68 -5.07 8.21
CA ILE A 50 18.57 -5.64 6.87
C ILE A 50 19.40 -4.75 5.94
N THR A 51 20.54 -5.26 5.46
CA THR A 51 21.35 -4.59 4.45
C THR A 51 21.38 -5.41 3.17
N GLY A 52 20.73 -4.92 2.11
CA GLY A 52 20.82 -5.50 0.77
C GLY A 52 20.06 -6.81 0.56
N SER A 53 20.52 -7.61 -0.39
CA SER A 53 19.92 -8.87 -0.83
C SER A 53 20.09 -10.05 0.15
N GLU A 54 20.50 -9.82 1.39
CA GLU A 54 20.69 -10.92 2.36
C GLU A 54 20.39 -10.51 3.81
N VAL A 55 19.92 -11.49 4.58
CA VAL A 55 19.66 -11.37 6.02
C VAL A 55 20.48 -12.44 6.75
N PHE A 56 21.11 -12.07 7.87
CA PHE A 56 21.93 -13.00 8.64
C PHE A 56 21.50 -13.05 10.12
N TRP A 57 21.01 -14.20 10.54
CA TRP A 57 20.74 -14.49 11.95
C TRP A 57 21.95 -15.18 12.56
N ASN A 58 22.44 -14.69 13.72
CA ASN A 58 23.61 -15.22 14.40
C ASN A 58 23.29 -15.53 15.87
N ALA A 59 23.48 -16.77 16.29
CA ALA A 59 23.24 -17.18 17.69
C ALA A 59 24.09 -16.43 18.69
N SER A 60 25.24 -15.87 18.28
CA SER A 60 26.14 -15.10 19.14
C SER A 60 25.55 -13.76 19.60
N ASP A 61 24.56 -13.24 18.88
CA ASP A 61 23.91 -11.95 19.17
C ASP A 61 22.92 -12.03 20.34
N TYR A 62 22.63 -13.24 20.83
CA TYR A 62 21.65 -13.47 21.90
C TYR A 62 22.33 -13.90 23.19
N GLU A 63 21.72 -13.55 24.34
CA GLU A 63 22.19 -14.04 25.65
C GLU A 63 22.00 -15.55 25.76
N ALA A 64 22.91 -16.19 26.52
CA ALA A 64 22.79 -17.62 26.83
C ALA A 64 21.50 -17.86 27.63
N GLN A 65 20.64 -18.73 27.14
CA GLN A 65 19.31 -18.96 27.71
C GLN A 65 18.75 -20.35 27.41
N THR A 66 17.78 -20.76 28.19
CA THR A 66 16.94 -21.93 27.93
C THR A 66 15.57 -21.47 27.48
N ILE A 67 15.16 -21.88 26.28
CA ILE A 67 13.91 -21.50 25.62
C ILE A 67 12.91 -22.65 25.83
N SER A 68 11.94 -22.44 26.69
CA SER A 68 10.91 -23.43 27.06
C SER A 68 9.53 -23.12 26.45
N ASN A 69 9.34 -21.90 25.90
CA ASN A 69 8.15 -21.46 25.19
C ASN A 69 8.55 -20.91 23.82
N GLU A 70 7.60 -20.79 22.91
CA GLU A 70 7.83 -20.14 21.61
C GLU A 70 8.40 -18.74 21.84
N THR A 71 9.56 -18.46 21.24
CA THR A 71 10.33 -17.24 21.50
C THR A 71 10.86 -16.66 20.18
N VAL A 72 10.61 -15.36 19.96
CA VAL A 72 11.14 -14.62 18.81
C VAL A 72 12.60 -14.24 19.07
N LEU A 73 13.46 -14.56 18.12
CA LEU A 73 14.90 -14.29 18.11
C LEU A 73 15.25 -13.55 16.80
N GLY A 74 14.94 -12.26 16.74
CA GLY A 74 15.08 -11.48 15.50
C GLY A 74 14.18 -12.00 14.39
N ILE A 75 14.77 -12.38 13.26
CA ILE A 75 14.05 -12.96 12.11
C ILE A 75 13.64 -14.44 12.31
N MET A 76 14.09 -15.09 13.38
CA MET A 76 13.77 -16.47 13.70
C MET A 76 12.81 -16.54 14.87
N THR A 77 11.94 -17.54 14.88
CA THR A 77 11.13 -17.92 16.03
C THR A 77 11.52 -19.34 16.47
N ALA A 78 12.01 -19.49 17.67
CA ALA A 78 12.34 -20.79 18.24
C ALA A 78 11.07 -21.45 18.81
N ILE A 79 10.78 -22.68 18.38
CA ILE A 79 9.62 -23.49 18.80
C ILE A 79 10.14 -24.69 19.59
N PRO A 80 10.20 -24.63 20.93
CA PRO A 80 10.64 -25.77 21.76
C PRO A 80 9.57 -26.86 21.82
N SER A 81 9.93 -28.03 22.37
CA SER A 81 8.93 -29.03 22.72
C SER A 81 8.65 -28.99 24.24
N SER A 82 7.49 -29.52 24.65
CA SER A 82 7.11 -29.61 26.07
C SER A 82 8.06 -30.46 26.90
N SER A 83 8.83 -31.35 26.27
CA SER A 83 9.74 -32.27 26.95
C SER A 83 11.22 -31.94 26.80
N LYS A 84 11.59 -31.06 25.85
CA LYS A 84 12.97 -30.67 25.57
C LYS A 84 13.03 -29.20 25.12
N ALA A 85 13.71 -28.39 25.91
CA ALA A 85 13.96 -27.00 25.59
C ALA A 85 14.98 -26.85 24.44
N ILE A 86 14.89 -25.73 23.72
CA ILE A 86 15.96 -25.22 22.87
C ILE A 86 16.89 -24.40 23.78
N THR A 87 18.20 -24.48 23.56
CA THR A 87 19.15 -23.66 24.35
C THR A 87 20.04 -22.83 23.46
N ILE A 88 20.32 -21.59 23.87
CA ILE A 88 21.44 -20.81 23.36
C ILE A 88 22.54 -20.90 24.41
N GLU A 89 23.72 -21.39 24.01
CA GLU A 89 24.83 -21.63 24.93
C GLU A 89 26.19 -21.25 24.33
N ALA A 90 27.16 -20.90 25.18
CA ALA A 90 28.50 -20.55 24.74
C ALA A 90 29.17 -21.74 24.04
N ASN A 91 29.61 -21.54 22.82
CA ASN A 91 30.37 -22.52 22.03
C ASN A 91 31.02 -21.80 20.82
N SER A 92 32.33 -21.56 20.90
CA SER A 92 33.06 -20.85 19.85
C SER A 92 33.43 -21.77 18.70
N LYS A 93 33.12 -21.33 17.47
CA LYS A 93 33.51 -21.96 16.19
C LYS A 93 33.76 -20.88 15.13
N THR A 94 34.65 -21.18 14.22
CA THR A 94 34.78 -20.42 12.95
C THR A 94 34.32 -21.30 11.82
N ILE A 95 33.36 -20.80 11.03
CA ILE A 95 32.80 -21.51 9.86
C ILE A 95 32.76 -20.51 8.71
N ASP A 96 33.39 -20.82 7.58
CA ASP A 96 33.47 -19.94 6.40
C ASP A 96 33.97 -18.51 6.75
N GLU A 97 35.07 -18.44 7.55
CA GLU A 97 35.69 -17.20 8.05
C GLU A 97 34.82 -16.41 9.06
N ILE A 98 33.59 -16.84 9.34
CA ILE A 98 32.69 -16.22 10.31
C ILE A 98 32.96 -16.80 11.70
N ALA A 99 33.30 -15.95 12.66
CA ALA A 99 33.51 -16.33 14.05
C ALA A 99 32.19 -16.31 14.83
N PHE A 100 31.81 -17.44 15.40
CA PHE A 100 30.66 -17.59 16.28
C PHE A 100 31.14 -17.82 17.72
N THR A 101 30.49 -17.22 18.68
CA THR A 101 30.78 -17.38 20.12
C THR A 101 29.74 -18.23 20.86
N LYS A 102 28.54 -18.37 20.24
CA LYS A 102 27.43 -19.16 20.81
C LYS A 102 26.77 -20.00 19.70
N ARG A 103 25.97 -20.96 20.15
CA ARG A 103 25.15 -21.81 19.29
C ARG A 103 23.73 -21.94 19.83
N LEU A 104 22.77 -22.14 18.96
CA LEU A 104 21.45 -22.66 19.31
C LEU A 104 21.48 -24.17 19.17
N LYS A 105 21.01 -24.90 20.19
CA LYS A 105 21.00 -26.34 20.26
C LYS A 105 19.57 -26.87 20.26
N PHE A 106 19.24 -27.69 19.27
CA PHE A 106 18.02 -28.47 19.30
C PHE A 106 18.14 -29.64 20.30
N GLY A 107 17.15 -29.76 21.21
CA GLY A 107 17.13 -30.80 22.22
C GLY A 107 16.91 -32.23 21.70
N GLY A 108 16.69 -32.42 20.40
CA GLY A 108 16.43 -33.72 19.76
C GLY A 108 15.71 -33.57 18.42
N ALA A 109 15.04 -34.62 17.95
CA ALA A 109 14.21 -34.58 16.75
C ALA A 109 13.08 -33.54 16.87
N GLY A 110 12.81 -32.85 15.77
CA GLY A 110 11.79 -31.83 15.63
C GLY A 110 10.81 -32.11 14.50
N ASN A 111 9.91 -31.18 14.30
CA ASN A 111 9.00 -31.04 13.16
C ASN A 111 8.49 -29.59 13.12
N THR A 112 7.56 -29.27 12.27
CA THR A 112 7.01 -27.91 12.14
C THR A 112 6.31 -27.34 13.39
N THR A 113 6.04 -28.16 14.40
CA THR A 113 5.35 -27.75 15.65
C THR A 113 6.20 -27.85 16.92
N LYS A 114 7.43 -28.40 16.84
CA LYS A 114 8.33 -28.57 17.99
C LYS A 114 9.79 -28.74 17.58
N ASN A 115 10.71 -28.29 18.43
CA ASN A 115 12.16 -28.31 18.23
C ASN A 115 12.56 -27.80 16.84
N ALA A 116 12.03 -26.63 16.47
CA ALA A 116 12.23 -25.99 15.18
C ALA A 116 12.62 -24.51 15.30
N LEU A 117 13.24 -23.98 14.27
CA LEU A 117 13.34 -22.56 13.99
C LEU A 117 12.38 -22.23 12.85
N LYS A 118 11.42 -21.35 13.07
CA LYS A 118 10.49 -20.82 12.07
C LYS A 118 10.99 -19.47 11.59
N PHE A 119 10.89 -19.20 10.28
CA PHE A 119 11.23 -17.92 9.67
C PHE A 119 10.44 -17.74 8.36
N THR A 120 10.45 -16.52 7.82
CA THR A 120 9.76 -16.19 6.56
C THR A 120 10.77 -15.63 5.57
N THR A 121 10.66 -16.05 4.30
CA THR A 121 11.37 -15.46 3.17
C THR A 121 10.40 -14.62 2.33
N THR A 122 10.81 -13.44 1.91
CA THR A 122 9.98 -12.50 1.15
C THR A 122 10.14 -12.63 -0.37
N GLY A 123 11.11 -13.41 -0.83
CA GLY A 123 11.39 -13.68 -2.24
C GLY A 123 12.11 -14.99 -2.43
N LYS A 124 12.34 -15.37 -3.68
CA LYS A 124 13.17 -16.54 -4.01
C LYS A 124 14.56 -16.37 -3.41
N SER A 125 15.05 -17.34 -2.66
CA SER A 125 16.22 -17.20 -1.82
C SER A 125 17.09 -18.46 -1.75
N THR A 126 18.35 -18.27 -1.37
CA THR A 126 19.23 -19.34 -0.94
C THR A 126 19.42 -19.23 0.58
N ILE A 127 19.09 -20.30 1.31
CA ILE A 127 19.23 -20.38 2.76
C ILE A 127 20.51 -21.17 3.08
N THR A 128 21.44 -20.56 3.85
CA THR A 128 22.64 -21.22 4.34
C THR A 128 22.57 -21.37 5.85
N ALA A 129 22.61 -22.60 6.36
CA ALA A 129 22.66 -22.91 7.77
C ALA A 129 24.10 -23.29 8.19
N TYR A 130 24.70 -22.50 9.06
CA TYR A 130 26.00 -22.77 9.66
C TYR A 130 25.79 -23.67 10.87
N CYS A 131 26.21 -24.93 10.79
CA CYS A 131 25.81 -25.94 11.77
C CYS A 131 26.86 -27.02 12.00
N ILE A 132 26.59 -27.86 12.99
CA ILE A 132 27.35 -29.08 13.30
C ILE A 132 26.39 -30.13 13.86
N SER A 133 26.62 -31.39 13.59
CA SER A 133 25.95 -32.49 14.29
C SER A 133 26.14 -32.38 15.81
N GLY A 134 25.14 -32.71 16.57
CA GLY A 134 25.20 -32.70 18.04
C GLY A 134 26.15 -33.75 18.66
N SER A 135 26.82 -34.57 17.82
CA SER A 135 27.88 -35.51 18.21
C SER A 135 28.97 -35.51 17.15
N SER A 136 30.22 -35.51 17.62
CA SER A 136 31.40 -35.67 16.75
C SER A 136 31.79 -37.16 16.55
N ASP A 137 31.12 -38.09 17.24
CA ASP A 137 31.31 -39.54 17.07
C ASP A 137 30.65 -39.99 15.79
N GLU A 138 31.43 -40.62 14.89
CA GLU A 138 30.96 -41.04 13.58
C GLU A 138 29.75 -42.00 13.63
N THR A 139 29.67 -42.84 14.68
CA THR A 139 28.55 -43.79 14.82
C THR A 139 27.27 -43.15 15.37
N LYS A 140 27.38 -42.00 16.02
CA LYS A 140 26.27 -41.30 16.70
C LYS A 140 25.92 -39.98 16.06
N GLY A 141 26.83 -39.41 15.32
CA GLY A 141 26.73 -38.08 14.72
C GLY A 141 26.24 -38.08 13.26
N THR A 142 26.45 -39.18 12.52
CA THR A 142 25.98 -39.32 11.14
C THR A 142 24.46 -39.55 11.06
N GLY A 143 23.89 -39.32 9.89
CA GLY A 143 22.46 -39.50 9.61
C GLY A 143 21.53 -38.47 10.26
N ARG A 144 22.06 -37.34 10.72
CA ARG A 144 21.24 -36.24 11.30
C ARG A 144 20.93 -35.22 10.24
N MET A 145 19.75 -35.33 9.64
CA MET A 145 19.32 -34.41 8.59
C MET A 145 18.76 -33.12 9.19
N LEU A 146 19.21 -31.97 8.67
CA LEU A 146 18.59 -30.69 8.94
C LEU A 146 17.52 -30.47 7.86
N VAL A 147 16.26 -30.62 8.22
CA VAL A 147 15.10 -30.57 7.32
C VAL A 147 14.63 -29.13 7.17
N LEU A 148 14.38 -28.72 5.92
CA LEU A 148 13.65 -27.52 5.58
C LEU A 148 12.24 -27.91 5.13
N ALA A 149 11.20 -27.34 5.75
CA ALA A 149 9.80 -27.65 5.46
C ALA A 149 8.93 -26.40 5.54
N THR A 150 7.77 -26.41 4.85
CA THR A 150 6.62 -25.54 5.15
C THR A 150 5.72 -26.20 6.18
N ALA A 151 4.59 -25.58 6.55
CA ALA A 151 3.60 -26.23 7.44
C ALA A 151 3.06 -27.54 6.83
N ASP A 152 2.95 -27.60 5.50
CA ASP A 152 2.22 -28.64 4.76
C ASP A 152 3.12 -29.62 3.99
N SER A 153 4.40 -29.28 3.78
CA SER A 153 5.30 -30.09 2.94
C SER A 153 6.76 -29.98 3.34
N ILE A 154 7.52 -31.06 3.12
CA ILE A 154 8.98 -31.08 3.23
C ILE A 154 9.57 -30.53 1.92
N ILE A 155 10.44 -29.53 2.03
CA ILE A 155 11.15 -28.93 0.90
C ILE A 155 12.48 -29.66 0.66
N ASN A 156 13.21 -29.96 1.74
CA ASN A 156 14.47 -30.72 1.67
C ASN A 156 14.68 -31.48 2.99
N GLU A 157 14.98 -32.77 2.88
CA GLU A 157 15.29 -33.67 4.00
C GLU A 157 16.59 -34.46 3.81
N THR A 158 17.41 -34.07 2.82
CA THR A 158 18.64 -34.82 2.47
C THR A 158 19.92 -34.14 2.94
N ASN A 159 19.84 -32.96 3.52
CA ASN A 159 21.00 -32.21 4.00
C ASN A 159 21.47 -32.73 5.38
N GLU A 160 22.49 -33.54 5.38
CA GLU A 160 23.09 -34.11 6.61
C GLU A 160 23.98 -33.11 7.32
N ALA A 161 23.75 -32.91 8.61
CA ALA A 161 24.57 -32.03 9.44
C ALA A 161 26.01 -32.55 9.56
N PRO A 162 27.03 -31.75 9.24
CA PRO A 162 28.42 -32.18 9.23
C PRO A 162 28.90 -32.52 10.66
N LEU A 163 29.79 -33.55 10.76
CA LEU A 163 30.43 -33.92 12.04
C LEU A 163 31.39 -32.86 12.56
N ASN A 164 32.01 -32.10 11.67
CA ASN A 164 32.78 -30.89 11.97
C ASN A 164 31.96 -29.67 11.61
N ALA A 165 32.27 -28.54 12.22
CA ALA A 165 31.55 -27.30 11.92
C ALA A 165 31.61 -26.98 10.42
N GLY A 166 30.45 -26.76 9.80
CA GLY A 166 30.28 -26.54 8.37
C GLY A 166 28.96 -25.86 8.04
N LYS A 167 28.62 -25.87 6.75
CA LYS A 167 27.38 -25.26 6.27
C LYS A 167 26.55 -26.20 5.44
N LEU A 168 25.24 -26.00 5.47
CA LEU A 168 24.24 -26.63 4.59
C LEU A 168 23.55 -25.55 3.78
N VAL A 169 23.30 -25.82 2.50
CA VAL A 169 22.71 -24.85 1.59
C VAL A 169 21.40 -25.41 1.01
N TYR A 170 20.38 -24.58 1.01
CA TYR A 170 19.07 -24.82 0.40
C TYR A 170 18.89 -23.75 -0.68
N SER A 171 18.99 -24.14 -1.95
CA SER A 171 18.87 -23.23 -3.09
C SER A 171 17.43 -23.17 -3.59
N ASP A 172 17.10 -22.13 -4.34
CA ASP A 172 15.81 -21.96 -5.03
C ASP A 172 14.59 -22.03 -4.11
N VAL A 173 14.71 -21.57 -2.86
CA VAL A 173 13.61 -21.56 -1.88
C VAL A 173 12.68 -20.41 -2.21
N PRO A 174 11.39 -20.65 -2.56
CA PRO A 174 10.42 -19.58 -2.87
C PRO A 174 10.13 -18.67 -1.67
N ALA A 175 9.42 -17.57 -1.90
CA ALA A 175 8.84 -16.79 -0.80
C ALA A 175 7.88 -17.67 0.01
N GLY A 176 7.94 -17.59 1.37
CA GLY A 176 7.08 -18.41 2.22
C GLY A 176 7.57 -18.52 3.65
N THR A 177 6.76 -19.16 4.49
CA THR A 177 7.11 -19.47 5.88
C THR A 177 7.69 -20.87 5.99
N TYR A 178 8.86 -20.98 6.61
CA TYR A 178 9.67 -22.20 6.68
C TYR A 178 10.02 -22.57 8.12
N TYR A 179 10.32 -23.86 8.28
CA TYR A 179 10.74 -24.48 9.52
C TYR A 179 12.04 -25.27 9.27
N LEU A 180 13.07 -25.00 10.07
CA LEU A 180 14.29 -25.79 10.15
C LEU A 180 14.28 -26.62 11.41
N TYR A 181 14.42 -27.93 11.28
CA TYR A 181 14.45 -28.86 12.42
C TYR A 181 15.32 -30.09 12.10
N SER A 182 15.78 -30.77 13.14
CA SER A 182 16.49 -32.04 12.97
C SER A 182 15.51 -33.21 12.82
N SER A 183 15.76 -34.12 11.85
CA SER A 183 14.89 -35.27 11.60
C SER A 183 14.89 -36.29 12.74
N ASN A 184 16.01 -36.49 13.44
CA ASN A 184 16.15 -37.62 14.38
C ASN A 184 16.88 -37.31 15.68
N SER A 185 17.84 -36.37 15.76
CA SER A 185 18.64 -36.12 16.96
C SER A 185 19.12 -34.66 17.02
N GLY A 186 19.91 -34.28 18.03
CA GLY A 186 20.36 -32.90 18.20
C GLY A 186 21.30 -32.43 17.09
N ILE A 187 21.02 -31.25 16.57
CA ILE A 187 21.89 -30.46 15.70
C ILE A 187 22.11 -29.10 16.36
N ASN A 188 23.30 -28.53 16.19
CA ASN A 188 23.64 -27.20 16.71
C ASN A 188 23.71 -26.21 15.55
N ILE A 189 23.04 -25.09 15.66
CA ILE A 189 23.00 -24.00 14.67
C ILE A 189 23.76 -22.80 15.22
N TYR A 190 24.72 -22.30 14.47
CA TYR A 190 25.51 -21.11 14.80
C TYR A 190 24.95 -19.86 14.13
N GLY A 191 24.51 -20.00 12.88
CA GLY A 191 23.93 -18.90 12.12
C GLY A 191 23.06 -19.41 10.98
N ILE A 192 22.17 -18.55 10.49
CA ILE A 192 21.36 -18.77 9.30
C ILE A 192 21.44 -17.52 8.44
N LYS A 193 21.88 -17.69 7.19
CA LYS A 193 21.93 -16.66 6.18
C LYS A 193 20.83 -16.92 5.16
N ILE A 194 20.06 -15.91 4.83
CA ILE A 194 19.06 -15.93 3.77
C ILE A 194 19.51 -14.91 2.73
N ALA A 195 19.93 -15.39 1.56
CA ALA A 195 20.34 -14.56 0.43
C ALA A 195 19.24 -14.60 -0.62
N TYR A 196 18.68 -13.46 -0.97
CA TYR A 196 17.62 -13.35 -1.97
C TYR A 196 18.20 -13.28 -3.38
N GLU A 197 17.55 -13.94 -4.35
CA GLU A 197 17.94 -13.85 -5.75
C GLU A 197 17.55 -12.47 -6.30
N THR A 198 18.53 -11.77 -6.88
CA THR A 198 18.28 -10.57 -7.66
C THR A 198 17.85 -10.98 -9.06
N THR A 199 16.60 -10.78 -9.43
CA THR A 199 16.14 -10.94 -10.82
C THR A 199 16.61 -9.73 -11.63
N GLY A 200 17.67 -9.87 -12.40
CA GLY A 200 18.15 -8.82 -13.31
C GLY A 200 19.27 -9.32 -14.19
N THR A 201 19.08 -9.20 -15.50
CA THR A 201 20.10 -9.43 -16.53
C THR A 201 21.24 -8.39 -16.39
N PRO A 202 22.53 -8.75 -16.50
CA PRO A 202 23.62 -7.79 -16.31
C PRO A 202 23.77 -6.91 -17.54
N SER A 203 23.60 -5.60 -17.38
CA SER A 203 24.25 -4.57 -18.19
C SER A 203 25.26 -3.83 -17.31
N GLU A 204 26.42 -3.51 -17.91
CA GLU A 204 27.64 -3.01 -17.29
C GLU A 204 27.49 -1.80 -16.37
N PRO A 205 28.49 -1.53 -15.50
CA PRO A 205 28.35 -0.67 -14.36
C PRO A 205 28.54 0.78 -14.72
N ASP A 206 27.46 1.56 -14.70
CA ASP A 206 27.56 2.99 -14.47
C ASP A 206 27.09 3.28 -13.04
N ASN A 207 27.93 3.97 -12.29
CA ASN A 207 27.78 4.50 -10.94
C ASN A 207 26.46 4.22 -10.23
N PRO A 208 26.47 3.63 -9.00
CA PRO A 208 25.24 3.49 -8.24
C PRO A 208 24.61 4.87 -8.02
N PRO A 209 23.34 5.06 -8.39
CA PRO A 209 22.64 6.27 -8.00
C PRO A 209 22.59 6.32 -6.47
N THR A 210 22.90 7.45 -5.93
CA THR A 210 22.72 7.83 -4.53
C THR A 210 21.21 8.01 -4.21
N ASP A 211 20.36 7.04 -4.54
CA ASP A 211 18.90 7.18 -4.51
C ASP A 211 18.24 6.72 -3.19
N LEU A 212 18.93 6.90 -2.08
CA LEU A 212 18.26 7.06 -0.78
C LEU A 212 17.42 8.35 -0.70
N GLU A 213 17.55 9.26 -1.67
CA GLU A 213 16.71 10.47 -1.75
C GLU A 213 15.29 10.17 -2.19
N LYS A 214 15.05 9.16 -3.03
CA LYS A 214 13.73 8.76 -3.52
C LYS A 214 13.24 7.46 -2.84
N ALA A 215 12.89 7.53 -1.58
CA ALA A 215 12.33 6.38 -0.85
C ALA A 215 11.05 6.79 -0.12
N ILE A 216 10.15 5.84 0.09
CA ILE A 216 8.95 6.05 0.91
C ILE A 216 9.31 5.95 2.38
N ARG A 217 9.08 7.02 3.13
CA ARG A 217 9.30 7.11 4.57
C ARG A 217 8.05 7.56 5.28
N VAL A 218 7.88 7.15 6.53
CA VAL A 218 6.76 7.61 7.38
C VAL A 218 6.83 9.13 7.63
N THR A 219 8.01 9.70 7.54
CA THR A 219 8.26 11.14 7.74
C THR A 219 8.02 12.02 6.52
N ASP A 220 7.71 11.41 5.36
CA ASP A 220 7.44 12.18 4.14
C ASP A 220 6.20 13.04 4.29
N VAL A 221 6.19 14.14 3.55
CA VAL A 221 5.12 15.14 3.58
C VAL A 221 4.44 15.23 2.20
N PRO A 222 3.12 15.36 2.14
CA PRO A 222 2.41 15.54 0.88
C PRO A 222 2.71 16.88 0.22
N THR A 223 2.46 16.97 -1.08
CA THR A 223 2.30 18.23 -1.81
C THR A 223 0.80 18.48 -2.04
N GLY A 224 0.41 19.72 -2.30
CA GLY A 224 -0.99 20.05 -2.59
C GLY A 224 -1.86 20.28 -1.36
N TRP A 225 -3.16 20.07 -1.48
CA TRP A 225 -4.11 20.41 -0.44
C TRP A 225 -3.92 19.62 0.87
N ALA A 226 -3.42 18.39 0.83
CA ALA A 226 -3.13 17.64 2.05
C ALA A 226 -2.01 18.26 2.90
N SER A 227 -1.17 19.13 2.31
CA SER A 227 -0.14 19.91 3.01
C SER A 227 -0.58 21.31 3.44
N TYR A 228 -1.84 21.67 3.26
CA TYR A 228 -2.35 22.99 3.60
C TYR A 228 -2.19 23.30 5.09
N THR A 229 -1.52 24.42 5.40
CA THR A 229 -1.19 24.85 6.77
C THR A 229 -2.06 26.00 7.29
N GLY A 230 -3.02 26.46 6.49
CA GLY A 230 -3.97 27.50 6.90
C GLY A 230 -4.89 27.01 8.01
N THR A 231 -5.36 27.93 8.83
CA THR A 231 -6.25 27.65 9.98
C THR A 231 -7.73 27.81 9.66
N LYS A 232 -8.06 28.06 8.39
CA LYS A 232 -9.43 28.19 7.88
C LYS A 232 -9.59 27.37 6.60
N ASP A 233 -10.72 26.65 6.47
CA ASP A 233 -11.15 26.09 5.19
C ASP A 233 -11.75 27.18 4.28
N LEU A 234 -12.10 26.80 3.04
CA LEU A 234 -12.67 27.74 2.06
C LEU A 234 -14.10 28.20 2.42
N ALA A 235 -14.78 27.50 3.32
CA ALA A 235 -16.05 27.90 3.90
C ALA A 235 -15.90 28.88 5.09
N GLY A 236 -14.66 29.16 5.54
CA GLY A 236 -14.34 30.01 6.68
C GLY A 236 -14.35 29.29 8.03
N GLY A 237 -14.60 27.98 8.03
CA GLY A 237 -14.52 27.11 9.21
C GLY A 237 -13.09 26.97 9.74
N SER A 238 -12.94 26.78 11.05
CA SER A 238 -11.63 26.58 11.66
C SER A 238 -11.13 25.16 11.41
N VAL A 239 -9.88 25.05 10.98
CA VAL A 239 -9.19 23.75 10.78
C VAL A 239 -7.86 23.75 11.52
N THR A 240 -7.43 22.56 11.91
CA THR A 240 -6.12 22.36 12.55
C THR A 240 -5.32 21.42 11.66
N PRO A 241 -4.30 21.95 10.94
CA PRO A 241 -3.41 21.11 10.15
C PRO A 241 -2.65 20.10 11.03
N PRO A 242 -2.35 18.90 10.55
CA PRO A 242 -1.54 17.94 11.29
C PRO A 242 -0.10 18.45 11.45
N THR A 243 0.48 18.21 12.62
CA THR A 243 1.92 18.48 12.86
C THR A 243 2.81 17.34 12.33
N ASN A 244 2.28 16.13 12.34
CA ASN A 244 2.88 14.92 11.75
C ASN A 244 1.83 14.27 10.85
N TYR A 245 2.24 13.79 9.69
CA TYR A 245 1.33 13.15 8.76
C TYR A 245 1.07 11.68 9.11
N GLY A 246 -0.20 11.27 9.00
CA GLY A 246 -0.62 9.90 9.28
C GLY A 246 -0.31 9.45 10.70
N GLY A 247 0.19 8.22 10.82
CA GLY A 247 0.57 7.60 12.09
C GLY A 247 1.99 7.90 12.56
N ASN A 248 2.69 8.87 11.94
CA ASN A 248 4.06 9.22 12.30
C ASN A 248 4.17 9.60 13.79
N GLY A 249 5.03 8.89 14.53
CA GLY A 249 5.16 9.00 15.99
C GLY A 249 4.22 8.07 16.78
N GLY A 250 3.35 7.31 16.12
CA GLY A 250 2.49 6.30 16.72
C GLY A 250 3.15 4.92 16.84
N SER A 251 2.34 3.92 17.17
CA SER A 251 2.79 2.52 17.23
C SER A 251 3.01 1.94 15.83
N VAL A 252 4.02 1.09 15.67
CA VAL A 252 4.37 0.44 14.40
C VAL A 252 3.99 -1.04 14.46
N VAL A 253 3.34 -1.54 13.41
CA VAL A 253 3.00 -2.96 13.25
C VAL A 253 3.14 -3.39 11.80
N THR A 254 3.48 -4.66 11.61
CA THR A 254 3.41 -5.32 10.31
C THR A 254 2.27 -6.33 10.33
N VAL A 255 1.46 -6.34 9.28
CA VAL A 255 0.28 -7.21 9.15
C VAL A 255 0.33 -7.97 7.83
N SER A 256 -0.14 -9.22 7.84
CA SER A 256 -0.23 -10.08 6.65
C SER A 256 -1.59 -10.78 6.53
N THR A 257 -2.50 -10.52 7.46
CA THR A 257 -3.84 -11.13 7.48
C THR A 257 -4.94 -10.08 7.52
N ARG A 258 -6.12 -10.44 6.98
CA ARG A 258 -7.34 -9.61 7.06
C ARG A 258 -7.66 -9.17 8.49
N SER A 259 -7.64 -10.11 9.42
CA SER A 259 -8.00 -9.86 10.82
C SER A 259 -7.07 -8.83 11.48
N GLU A 260 -5.77 -8.93 11.24
CA GLU A 260 -4.79 -7.97 11.75
C GLU A 260 -5.00 -6.60 11.13
N LEU A 261 -5.12 -6.52 9.80
CA LEU A 261 -5.34 -5.26 9.09
C LEU A 261 -6.60 -4.55 9.60
N GLN A 262 -7.75 -5.24 9.63
CA GLN A 262 -8.99 -4.66 10.15
C GLN A 262 -8.89 -4.27 11.63
N ASN A 263 -8.13 -5.03 12.43
CA ASN A 263 -7.97 -4.75 13.86
C ASN A 263 -7.10 -3.51 14.10
N TYR A 264 -5.99 -3.33 13.37
CA TYR A 264 -5.09 -2.20 13.59
C TYR A 264 -5.57 -0.93 12.88
N ALA A 265 -6.13 -1.02 11.67
CA ALA A 265 -6.61 0.14 10.93
C ALA A 265 -7.69 0.95 11.69
N LYS A 266 -8.56 0.28 12.45
CA LYS A 266 -9.63 0.92 13.24
C LYS A 266 -9.18 1.53 14.58
N LYS A 267 -7.90 1.42 14.97
CA LYS A 267 -7.42 1.93 16.27
C LYS A 267 -6.91 3.36 16.21
N GLY A 268 -6.35 3.78 15.07
CA GLY A 268 -5.66 5.07 14.95
C GLY A 268 -4.32 5.16 15.67
N ASN A 269 -3.52 6.15 15.32
CA ASN A 269 -2.16 6.38 15.83
C ASN A 269 -1.22 5.18 15.57
N TYR A 270 -1.34 4.59 14.38
CA TYR A 270 -0.52 3.47 13.93
C TYR A 270 0.16 3.75 12.60
N VAL A 271 1.39 3.25 12.47
CA VAL A 271 2.03 2.93 11.19
C VAL A 271 1.84 1.44 10.97
N ILE A 272 1.09 1.10 9.92
CA ILE A 272 0.73 -0.27 9.56
C ILE A 272 1.47 -0.62 8.27
N TYR A 273 2.41 -1.53 8.34
CA TYR A 273 3.04 -2.09 7.16
C TYR A 273 2.27 -3.34 6.73
N ILE A 274 1.91 -3.42 5.44
CA ILE A 274 1.31 -4.61 4.85
C ILE A 274 2.42 -5.42 4.20
N ASP A 275 2.57 -6.68 4.61
CA ASP A 275 3.53 -7.63 4.05
C ASP A 275 2.79 -8.62 3.12
N GLY A 276 2.99 -8.44 1.81
CA GLY A 276 2.35 -9.22 0.76
C GLY A 276 0.87 -8.86 0.51
N MET A 277 0.21 -9.66 -0.33
CA MET A 277 -1.20 -9.45 -0.73
C MET A 277 -2.17 -10.09 0.26
N ILE A 278 -3.00 -9.28 0.91
CA ILE A 278 -4.05 -9.75 1.83
C ILE A 278 -5.34 -10.01 1.05
N ASP A 279 -5.79 -11.26 1.01
CA ASP A 279 -7.11 -11.62 0.48
C ASP A 279 -8.22 -11.34 1.50
N MET A 280 -9.04 -10.32 1.22
CA MET A 280 -10.15 -9.95 2.11
C MET A 280 -11.32 -10.90 2.01
N THR A 281 -11.37 -11.76 0.99
CA THR A 281 -12.52 -12.61 0.66
C THR A 281 -12.33 -14.09 1.03
N ASP A 282 -11.21 -14.47 1.64
CA ASP A 282 -10.90 -15.89 1.97
C ASP A 282 -11.03 -16.84 0.75
N GLY A 283 -10.55 -16.41 -0.42
CA GLY A 283 -10.60 -17.21 -1.65
C GLY A 283 -11.99 -17.24 -2.34
N MET A 284 -12.91 -16.38 -1.95
CA MET A 284 -14.25 -16.30 -2.59
C MET A 284 -14.26 -15.44 -3.86
N LEU A 285 -13.19 -14.66 -4.14
CA LEU A 285 -13.11 -13.84 -5.33
C LEU A 285 -13.04 -14.74 -6.59
N PRO A 286 -13.93 -14.56 -7.59
CA PRO A 286 -13.91 -15.35 -8.82
C PRO A 286 -12.73 -14.95 -9.73
N SER A 287 -12.45 -15.76 -10.76
CA SER A 287 -11.45 -15.44 -11.79
C SER A 287 -11.97 -14.48 -12.85
N LYS A 288 -13.29 -14.34 -12.99
CA LYS A 288 -13.97 -13.35 -13.82
C LYS A 288 -15.21 -12.81 -13.11
N ALA A 289 -15.57 -11.57 -13.38
CA ALA A 289 -16.72 -10.89 -12.77
C ALA A 289 -18.06 -11.63 -13.03
N SER A 290 -18.18 -12.38 -14.13
CA SER A 290 -19.35 -13.18 -14.48
C SER A 290 -19.42 -14.53 -13.76
N GLU A 291 -18.35 -14.99 -13.15
CA GLU A 291 -18.21 -16.31 -12.54
C GLU A 291 -18.51 -16.30 -11.03
N SER A 292 -18.57 -17.49 -10.44
CA SER A 292 -18.60 -17.71 -9.00
C SER A 292 -17.55 -18.76 -8.62
N THR A 293 -17.20 -18.80 -7.34
CA THR A 293 -16.38 -19.86 -6.77
C THR A 293 -17.23 -20.78 -5.91
N THR A 294 -16.81 -22.02 -5.74
CA THR A 294 -17.43 -22.94 -4.77
C THR A 294 -17.43 -22.35 -3.35
N ALA A 295 -16.40 -21.59 -2.99
CA ALA A 295 -16.30 -20.92 -1.70
C ALA A 295 -17.40 -19.85 -1.54
N LEU A 296 -17.60 -18.98 -2.55
CA LEU A 296 -18.64 -17.96 -2.55
C LEU A 296 -20.05 -18.59 -2.52
N ASP A 297 -20.29 -19.63 -3.31
CA ASP A 297 -21.58 -20.32 -3.32
C ASP A 297 -21.90 -20.97 -1.96
N ASN A 298 -20.93 -21.63 -1.33
CA ASN A 298 -21.09 -22.19 0.01
C ASN A 298 -21.33 -21.09 1.07
N TRP A 299 -20.65 -19.94 0.93
CA TRP A 299 -20.87 -18.80 1.81
C TRP A 299 -22.28 -18.24 1.64
N ILE A 300 -22.77 -18.03 0.41
CA ILE A 300 -24.15 -17.61 0.12
C ILE A 300 -25.15 -18.58 0.75
N LYS A 301 -24.96 -19.88 0.52
CA LYS A 301 -25.83 -20.92 1.10
C LYS A 301 -25.87 -20.86 2.63
N SER A 302 -24.79 -20.48 3.28
CA SER A 302 -24.70 -20.36 4.75
C SER A 302 -25.39 -19.10 5.30
N LYS A 303 -25.57 -18.06 4.48
CA LYS A 303 -26.10 -16.73 4.87
C LYS A 303 -27.50 -16.45 4.34
N SER A 304 -27.93 -17.16 3.30
CA SER A 304 -29.19 -16.92 2.59
C SER A 304 -30.22 -18.02 2.85
N SER A 305 -31.46 -17.63 3.07
CA SER A 305 -32.60 -18.55 3.07
C SER A 305 -33.25 -18.72 1.69
N VAL A 306 -32.86 -17.91 0.70
CA VAL A 306 -33.51 -17.82 -0.62
C VAL A 306 -32.59 -18.22 -1.78
N ALA A 307 -31.27 -18.38 -1.53
CA ALA A 307 -30.29 -18.74 -2.55
C ALA A 307 -29.25 -19.71 -2.00
N THR A 308 -28.69 -20.57 -2.87
CA THR A 308 -27.66 -21.56 -2.53
C THR A 308 -26.36 -21.34 -3.32
N SER A 309 -26.35 -20.36 -4.23
CA SER A 309 -25.20 -19.98 -5.07
C SER A 309 -25.40 -18.56 -5.59
N LEU A 310 -24.37 -17.96 -6.18
CA LEU A 310 -24.47 -16.66 -6.84
C LEU A 310 -25.47 -16.71 -8.02
N ALA A 311 -25.50 -17.79 -8.77
CA ALA A 311 -26.45 -17.95 -9.88
C ALA A 311 -27.91 -17.98 -9.38
N THR A 312 -28.21 -18.73 -8.32
CA THR A 312 -29.57 -18.77 -7.73
C THR A 312 -29.94 -17.46 -7.08
N TRP A 313 -28.99 -16.74 -6.50
CA TRP A 313 -29.19 -15.38 -6.00
C TRP A 313 -29.56 -14.41 -7.12
N LYS A 314 -28.78 -14.36 -8.22
CA LYS A 314 -29.06 -13.49 -9.38
C LYS A 314 -30.49 -13.74 -9.90
N THR A 315 -30.87 -14.99 -10.07
CA THR A 315 -32.22 -15.37 -10.53
C THR A 315 -33.32 -14.93 -9.57
N TYR A 316 -33.15 -15.17 -8.27
CA TYR A 316 -34.13 -14.75 -7.26
C TYR A 316 -34.27 -13.23 -7.24
N TYR A 317 -33.16 -12.51 -7.14
CA TYR A 317 -33.17 -11.06 -6.96
C TYR A 317 -33.68 -10.33 -8.21
N ALA A 318 -33.25 -10.72 -9.40
CA ALA A 318 -33.72 -10.14 -10.65
C ALA A 318 -35.21 -10.44 -10.91
N GLY A 319 -35.69 -11.65 -10.59
CA GLY A 319 -37.09 -12.04 -10.74
C GLY A 319 -38.07 -11.25 -9.86
N GLY A 320 -37.57 -10.52 -8.87
CA GLY A 320 -38.37 -9.67 -7.99
C GLY A 320 -38.36 -8.20 -8.31
N ASN A 321 -37.39 -7.73 -9.11
CA ASN A 321 -37.10 -6.30 -9.34
C ASN A 321 -37.29 -5.91 -10.81
N THR A 322 -37.53 -4.61 -11.06
CA THR A 322 -37.74 -4.00 -12.37
C THR A 322 -36.80 -2.81 -12.55
N ASP A 323 -36.53 -2.42 -13.80
CA ASP A 323 -35.77 -1.21 -14.11
C ASP A 323 -36.54 0.09 -13.81
N SER A 324 -37.87 -0.01 -13.70
CA SER A 324 -38.74 1.14 -13.49
C SER A 324 -38.85 1.62 -12.03
N ALA A 325 -38.28 0.87 -11.07
CA ALA A 325 -38.36 1.18 -9.64
C ALA A 325 -37.11 0.69 -8.88
N ASP A 326 -36.79 1.39 -7.80
CA ASP A 326 -35.80 0.92 -6.83
C ASP A 326 -36.23 -0.38 -6.17
N GLU A 327 -35.25 -1.17 -5.70
CA GLU A 327 -35.53 -2.41 -4.96
C GLU A 327 -36.42 -2.18 -3.72
N SER A 328 -37.28 -3.14 -3.42
CA SER A 328 -38.20 -3.04 -2.29
C SER A 328 -38.55 -4.40 -1.68
N GLY A 329 -39.31 -4.37 -0.56
CA GLY A 329 -39.86 -5.55 0.09
C GLY A 329 -38.83 -6.60 0.53
N ASP A 330 -39.15 -7.86 0.37
CA ASP A 330 -38.29 -8.99 0.78
C ASP A 330 -37.03 -9.11 -0.07
N TYR A 331 -37.05 -8.68 -1.32
CA TYR A 331 -35.87 -8.69 -2.21
C TYR A 331 -34.79 -7.75 -1.69
N LYS A 332 -35.18 -6.50 -1.34
CA LYS A 332 -34.29 -5.53 -0.67
C LYS A 332 -33.76 -6.08 0.65
N LYS A 333 -34.65 -6.62 1.51
CA LYS A 333 -34.26 -7.15 2.81
C LYS A 333 -33.25 -8.29 2.71
N ASN A 334 -33.49 -9.25 1.79
CA ASN A 334 -32.59 -10.39 1.58
C ASN A 334 -31.24 -9.93 1.00
N ARG A 335 -31.25 -8.95 0.05
CA ARG A 335 -30.01 -8.35 -0.45
C ARG A 335 -29.22 -7.67 0.67
N GLN A 336 -29.86 -6.84 1.47
CA GLN A 336 -29.22 -6.15 2.59
C GLN A 336 -28.61 -7.14 3.60
N THR A 337 -29.26 -8.28 3.84
CA THR A 337 -28.69 -9.32 4.72
C THR A 337 -27.37 -9.86 4.19
N LEU A 338 -27.32 -10.21 2.91
CA LEU A 338 -26.09 -10.69 2.25
C LEU A 338 -25.03 -9.57 2.14
N ALA A 339 -25.42 -8.38 1.68
CA ALA A 339 -24.53 -7.24 1.51
C ALA A 339 -23.92 -6.79 2.84
N ASN A 340 -24.67 -6.74 3.93
CA ASN A 340 -24.14 -6.39 5.26
C ASN A 340 -23.14 -7.43 5.77
N ALA A 341 -23.43 -8.72 5.56
CA ALA A 341 -22.50 -9.79 5.92
C ALA A 341 -21.20 -9.72 5.08
N TRP A 342 -21.31 -9.42 3.78
CA TRP A 342 -20.18 -9.23 2.88
C TRP A 342 -19.37 -7.98 3.25
N SER A 343 -20.04 -6.84 3.48
CA SER A 343 -19.40 -5.60 3.93
C SER A 343 -18.56 -5.80 5.20
N SER A 344 -19.09 -6.54 6.18
CA SER A 344 -18.36 -6.85 7.41
C SER A 344 -17.07 -7.64 7.17
N LEU A 345 -17.02 -8.43 6.09
CA LEU A 345 -15.87 -9.22 5.70
C LEU A 345 -14.80 -8.35 5.03
N ILE A 346 -15.20 -7.53 4.05
CA ILE A 346 -14.27 -6.88 3.13
C ILE A 346 -13.89 -5.44 3.52
N THR A 347 -14.64 -4.78 4.41
CA THR A 347 -14.41 -3.37 4.73
C THR A 347 -13.29 -3.17 5.75
N ILE A 348 -12.33 -2.32 5.41
CA ILE A 348 -11.25 -1.87 6.27
C ILE A 348 -11.56 -0.43 6.70
N ASN A 349 -12.07 -0.27 7.92
CA ASN A 349 -12.33 1.06 8.48
C ASN A 349 -11.03 1.67 8.99
N VAL A 350 -10.64 2.81 8.44
CA VAL A 350 -9.38 3.49 8.79
C VAL A 350 -9.67 4.62 9.78
N GLU A 351 -9.00 4.60 10.93
CA GLU A 351 -9.12 5.61 11.98
C GLU A 351 -8.11 6.75 11.78
N SER A 352 -8.36 7.89 12.41
CA SER A 352 -7.50 9.08 12.33
C SER A 352 -6.06 8.82 12.78
N ASN A 353 -5.11 9.59 12.25
CA ASN A 353 -3.68 9.46 12.54
C ASN A 353 -3.15 8.06 12.18
N THR A 354 -3.44 7.59 11.00
CA THR A 354 -3.02 6.26 10.52
C THR A 354 -2.20 6.38 9.24
N THR A 355 -1.07 5.68 9.21
CA THR A 355 -0.29 5.44 7.99
C THR A 355 -0.37 3.96 7.63
N ILE A 356 -0.69 3.64 6.36
CA ILE A 356 -0.68 2.27 5.83
C ILE A 356 0.28 2.24 4.63
N ILE A 357 1.30 1.39 4.71
CA ILE A 357 2.35 1.28 3.68
C ILE A 357 2.53 -0.17 3.27
N GLY A 358 2.52 -0.44 1.96
CA GLY A 358 2.93 -1.74 1.42
C GLY A 358 4.45 -1.88 1.49
N LEU A 359 4.96 -2.99 2.04
CA LEU A 359 6.39 -3.22 2.19
C LEU A 359 7.10 -3.56 0.88
N THR A 360 6.39 -4.22 -0.03
CA THR A 360 6.93 -4.71 -1.30
C THR A 360 6.09 -4.22 -2.48
N ASP A 361 6.52 -4.49 -3.68
CA ASP A 361 5.80 -4.25 -4.93
C ASP A 361 4.55 -5.15 -5.12
N GLU A 362 4.39 -6.17 -4.26
CA GLU A 362 3.22 -7.06 -4.25
C GLU A 362 2.30 -6.83 -3.03
N SER A 363 2.65 -5.88 -2.16
CA SER A 363 1.89 -5.64 -0.93
C SER A 363 0.60 -4.87 -1.18
N GLY A 364 -0.48 -5.31 -0.52
CA GLY A 364 -1.77 -4.65 -0.65
C GLY A 364 -2.96 -5.52 -0.25
N VAL A 365 -4.12 -5.23 -0.85
CA VAL A 365 -5.36 -5.96 -0.61
C VAL A 365 -6.05 -6.33 -1.91
N LYS A 366 -6.67 -7.51 -1.95
CA LYS A 366 -7.60 -7.91 -3.01
C LYS A 366 -8.98 -8.24 -2.44
N GLY A 367 -10.02 -7.87 -3.18
CA GLY A 367 -11.40 -8.13 -2.80
C GLY A 367 -11.92 -7.27 -1.64
N GLY A 368 -11.17 -6.25 -1.21
CA GLY A 368 -11.51 -5.39 -0.08
C GLY A 368 -11.63 -3.92 -0.44
N CYS A 369 -12.19 -3.13 0.49
CA CYS A 369 -12.34 -1.70 0.37
C CYS A 369 -11.87 -0.97 1.63
N PHE A 370 -11.15 0.14 1.46
CA PHE A 370 -10.78 1.04 2.55
C PHE A 370 -11.86 2.11 2.72
N LYS A 371 -12.36 2.25 3.95
CA LYS A 371 -13.35 3.25 4.30
C LYS A 371 -12.77 4.27 5.28
N ILE A 372 -12.69 5.52 4.81
CA ILE A 372 -12.25 6.69 5.57
C ILE A 372 -13.47 7.61 5.72
N SER A 373 -14.16 7.54 6.84
CA SER A 373 -15.40 8.30 7.03
C SER A 373 -15.39 9.10 8.33
N GLY A 374 -15.40 10.44 8.22
CA GLY A 374 -15.31 11.36 9.35
C GLY A 374 -13.97 11.30 10.09
N LYS A 375 -12.87 11.05 9.37
CA LYS A 375 -11.53 10.84 9.93
C LYS A 375 -10.54 11.87 9.40
N SER A 376 -9.42 12.03 10.10
CA SER A 376 -8.42 13.03 9.73
C SER A 376 -7.00 12.50 9.85
N ASN A 377 -6.12 13.04 9.01
CA ASN A 377 -4.70 12.76 9.04
C ASN A 377 -4.38 11.27 8.72
N ILE A 378 -4.61 10.89 7.47
CA ILE A 378 -4.42 9.52 7.00
C ILE A 378 -3.48 9.52 5.80
N VAL A 379 -2.55 8.59 5.80
CA VAL A 379 -1.57 8.38 4.73
C VAL A 379 -1.64 6.91 4.27
N MET A 380 -1.81 6.70 2.96
CA MET A 380 -1.79 5.36 2.35
C MET A 380 -0.80 5.37 1.19
N ARG A 381 0.21 4.50 1.22
CA ARG A 381 1.30 4.52 0.25
C ARG A 381 1.74 3.13 -0.19
N ASN A 382 2.20 3.03 -1.42
CA ASN A 382 2.82 1.81 -1.97
C ASN A 382 1.94 0.55 -1.89
N LEU A 383 0.64 0.70 -2.11
CA LEU A 383 -0.34 -0.39 -1.98
C LEU A 383 -0.93 -0.79 -3.32
N ILE A 384 -1.02 -2.09 -3.57
CA ILE A 384 -1.91 -2.62 -4.60
C ILE A 384 -3.30 -2.82 -3.98
N ILE A 385 -4.32 -2.14 -4.52
CA ILE A 385 -5.71 -2.28 -4.10
C ILE A 385 -6.50 -2.73 -5.31
N GLN A 386 -6.99 -3.96 -5.28
CA GLN A 386 -7.61 -4.55 -6.46
C GLN A 386 -8.90 -5.29 -6.16
N ASP A 387 -9.82 -5.24 -7.13
CA ASP A 387 -11.05 -6.02 -7.15
C ASP A 387 -11.93 -5.79 -5.92
N ALA A 388 -12.32 -4.54 -5.63
CA ALA A 388 -13.29 -4.21 -4.59
C ALA A 388 -14.69 -4.76 -4.98
N TYR A 389 -14.86 -6.06 -4.82
CA TYR A 389 -15.92 -6.86 -5.43
C TYR A 389 -17.22 -6.84 -4.61
N ASP A 390 -18.33 -6.50 -5.27
CA ASP A 390 -19.69 -6.58 -4.72
C ASP A 390 -20.49 -7.71 -5.40
N PRO A 391 -20.64 -8.88 -4.78
CA PRO A 391 -21.49 -9.95 -5.33
C PRO A 391 -22.99 -9.69 -5.20
N PHE A 392 -23.42 -8.60 -4.51
CA PHE A 392 -24.80 -8.29 -4.21
C PHE A 392 -25.19 -6.84 -4.57
N PRO A 393 -24.93 -6.38 -5.81
CA PRO A 393 -25.24 -5.01 -6.22
C PRO A 393 -26.73 -4.74 -6.10
N GLN A 394 -27.09 -3.50 -5.74
CA GLN A 394 -28.49 -3.10 -5.63
C GLN A 394 -29.07 -2.72 -6.99
N ILE A 395 -30.39 -2.88 -7.15
CA ILE A 395 -31.11 -2.34 -8.31
C ILE A 395 -31.60 -0.94 -7.99
N GLU A 396 -31.20 -0.01 -8.84
CA GLU A 396 -31.60 1.38 -8.82
C GLU A 396 -32.44 1.70 -10.05
N LYS A 397 -33.49 2.49 -9.86
CA LYS A 397 -34.40 2.89 -10.93
C LYS A 397 -33.67 3.53 -12.11
N GLY A 398 -33.76 2.90 -13.28
CA GLY A 398 -33.17 3.40 -14.53
C GLY A 398 -31.68 3.12 -14.70
N ASP A 399 -30.96 2.77 -13.63
CA ASP A 399 -29.51 2.51 -13.65
C ASP A 399 -29.19 1.00 -13.67
N GLY A 400 -30.11 0.17 -13.17
CA GLY A 400 -29.94 -1.27 -13.10
C GLY A 400 -29.15 -1.70 -11.87
N PHE A 401 -28.24 -2.66 -12.01
CA PHE A 401 -27.40 -3.12 -10.91
C PHE A 401 -26.26 -2.12 -10.65
N ASN A 402 -26.20 -1.58 -9.44
CA ASN A 402 -25.16 -0.66 -8.98
C ASN A 402 -24.41 -1.25 -7.78
N ALA A 403 -23.10 -1.45 -7.93
CA ALA A 403 -22.23 -1.92 -6.85
C ALA A 403 -22.02 -0.83 -5.80
N ASN A 404 -21.62 -1.24 -4.58
CA ASN A 404 -21.63 -0.37 -3.41
C ASN A 404 -20.23 -0.15 -2.79
N TYR A 405 -19.16 -0.76 -3.33
CA TYR A 405 -17.85 -0.69 -2.71
C TYR A 405 -16.83 -0.02 -3.63
N ASP A 406 -16.35 1.15 -3.20
CA ASP A 406 -15.17 1.80 -3.77
C ASP A 406 -13.90 1.13 -3.22
N ALA A 407 -12.84 1.01 -4.01
CA ALA A 407 -11.57 0.49 -3.48
C ALA A 407 -11.03 1.37 -2.34
N ILE A 408 -11.20 2.70 -2.45
CA ILE A 408 -11.00 3.69 -1.38
C ILE A 408 -12.21 4.64 -1.37
N GLU A 409 -12.95 4.68 -0.26
CA GLU A 409 -14.00 5.66 0.01
C GLU A 409 -13.50 6.69 1.03
N ILE A 410 -13.49 7.98 0.65
CA ILE A 410 -13.19 9.12 1.53
C ILE A 410 -14.46 9.95 1.67
N SER A 411 -15.09 9.92 2.86
CA SER A 411 -16.43 10.48 3.06
C SER A 411 -16.61 11.12 4.45
N GLY A 412 -17.80 11.68 4.71
CA GLY A 412 -18.23 12.13 6.03
C GLY A 412 -17.40 13.28 6.62
N GLY A 413 -16.88 14.18 5.80
CA GLY A 413 -16.07 15.31 6.26
C GLY A 413 -14.64 14.95 6.66
N SER A 414 -14.09 13.88 6.09
CA SER A 414 -12.69 13.47 6.32
C SER A 414 -11.72 14.54 5.83
N LYS A 415 -10.59 14.72 6.55
CA LYS A 415 -9.63 15.81 6.25
C LYS A 415 -8.18 15.32 6.30
N TYR A 416 -7.31 15.96 5.50
CA TYR A 416 -5.88 15.67 5.47
C TYR A 416 -5.60 14.21 5.14
N VAL A 417 -6.03 13.76 3.96
CA VAL A 417 -5.80 12.41 3.45
C VAL A 417 -4.81 12.47 2.29
N TRP A 418 -3.79 11.64 2.36
CA TRP A 418 -2.79 11.50 1.30
C TRP A 418 -2.70 10.06 0.83
N ILE A 419 -3.05 9.85 -0.45
CA ILE A 419 -2.93 8.56 -1.15
C ILE A 419 -1.79 8.71 -2.16
N ASP A 420 -0.75 7.87 -2.05
CA ASP A 420 0.47 8.08 -2.82
C ASP A 420 1.12 6.77 -3.28
N HIS A 421 1.63 6.73 -4.49
CA HIS A 421 2.28 5.55 -5.08
C HIS A 421 1.46 4.26 -4.92
N CYS A 422 0.12 4.33 -5.05
CA CYS A 422 -0.76 3.16 -5.00
C CYS A 422 -1.16 2.71 -6.40
N THR A 423 -1.35 1.41 -6.59
CA THR A 423 -1.97 0.85 -7.81
C THR A 423 -3.39 0.39 -7.49
N LEU A 424 -4.39 1.01 -8.13
CA LEU A 424 -5.81 0.69 -7.99
C LEU A 424 -6.31 0.11 -9.30
N ARG A 425 -6.91 -1.09 -9.29
CA ARG A 425 -7.29 -1.77 -10.52
C ARG A 425 -8.35 -2.86 -10.33
N ASP A 426 -8.98 -3.27 -11.45
CA ASP A 426 -9.69 -4.55 -11.55
C ASP A 426 -8.82 -5.57 -12.29
N THR A 427 -8.79 -6.80 -11.80
CA THR A 427 -8.08 -7.92 -12.45
C THR A 427 -9.03 -8.97 -13.01
N ILE A 428 -10.22 -9.10 -12.45
CA ILE A 428 -11.24 -10.08 -12.84
C ILE A 428 -12.24 -9.52 -13.88
N SER A 429 -12.09 -8.25 -14.27
CA SER A 429 -12.90 -7.61 -15.31
C SER A 429 -12.13 -6.48 -15.98
N LYS A 430 -11.79 -6.65 -17.25
CA LYS A 430 -11.08 -5.62 -18.03
C LYS A 430 -11.99 -4.93 -19.05
N THR A 431 -13.10 -5.57 -19.43
CA THR A 431 -14.04 -5.08 -20.42
C THR A 431 -15.49 -5.28 -19.97
N ASP A 432 -16.43 -4.63 -20.64
CA ASP A 432 -17.87 -4.82 -20.35
C ASP A 432 -18.37 -6.24 -20.62
N SER A 433 -17.70 -6.98 -21.51
CA SER A 433 -18.05 -8.38 -21.81
C SER A 433 -17.68 -9.38 -20.70
N ASP A 434 -16.91 -8.93 -19.69
CA ASP A 434 -16.56 -9.79 -18.55
C ASP A 434 -17.67 -9.86 -17.48
N PHE A 435 -18.74 -9.06 -17.65
CA PHE A 435 -19.91 -9.09 -16.76
C PHE A 435 -21.06 -9.90 -17.33
N ASP A 436 -21.86 -10.50 -16.45
CA ASP A 436 -23.14 -11.07 -16.83
C ASP A 436 -24.14 -10.00 -17.24
N THR A 437 -25.04 -10.36 -18.18
CA THR A 437 -26.30 -9.68 -18.40
C THR A 437 -27.41 -10.46 -17.71
N VAL A 438 -28.20 -9.77 -16.89
CA VAL A 438 -29.30 -10.38 -16.12
C VAL A 438 -30.61 -9.74 -16.52
N THR A 439 -31.62 -10.58 -16.81
CA THR A 439 -32.97 -10.14 -17.19
C THR A 439 -33.80 -9.88 -15.95
N LEU A 440 -34.31 -8.67 -15.79
CA LEU A 440 -35.21 -8.27 -14.72
C LEU A 440 -36.65 -8.75 -14.97
N LYS A 441 -37.52 -8.64 -13.95
CA LYS A 441 -38.93 -9.05 -13.98
C LYS A 441 -39.74 -8.43 -15.12
N ASP A 442 -39.44 -7.20 -15.50
CA ASP A 442 -40.10 -6.47 -16.60
C ASP A 442 -39.50 -6.75 -18.00
N GLY A 443 -38.51 -7.67 -18.08
CA GLY A 443 -37.83 -8.05 -19.30
C GLY A 443 -36.66 -7.17 -19.67
N ALA A 444 -36.30 -6.16 -18.84
CA ALA A 444 -35.12 -5.34 -19.07
C ALA A 444 -33.84 -6.15 -18.85
N GLU A 445 -32.92 -6.10 -19.79
CA GLU A 445 -31.60 -6.70 -19.67
C GLU A 445 -30.60 -5.68 -19.09
N LYS A 446 -29.94 -6.04 -17.99
CA LYS A 446 -29.00 -5.15 -17.28
C LYS A 446 -27.68 -5.87 -17.02
N LYS A 447 -26.59 -5.15 -17.19
CA LYS A 447 -25.25 -5.60 -16.78
C LYS A 447 -25.23 -5.81 -15.26
N TYR A 448 -24.78 -6.97 -14.79
CA TYR A 448 -24.61 -7.25 -13.36
C TYR A 448 -23.30 -6.61 -12.89
N GLN A 449 -23.38 -5.34 -12.53
CA GLN A 449 -22.21 -4.53 -12.18
C GLN A 449 -21.74 -4.82 -10.75
N VAL A 450 -20.53 -5.32 -10.62
CA VAL A 450 -19.94 -5.78 -9.35
C VAL A 450 -18.83 -4.89 -8.83
N PHE A 451 -18.54 -3.77 -9.52
CA PHE A 451 -17.54 -2.76 -9.11
C PHE A 451 -18.16 -1.37 -9.12
N ASP A 452 -17.83 -0.54 -8.12
CA ASP A 452 -18.21 0.88 -8.10
C ASP A 452 -17.02 1.77 -8.43
N GLY A 453 -16.46 2.54 -7.53
CA GLY A 453 -15.32 3.43 -7.77
C GLY A 453 -13.97 2.84 -7.35
N LEU A 454 -12.87 3.45 -7.83
CA LEU A 454 -11.53 3.13 -7.31
C LEU A 454 -11.12 4.07 -6.17
N CYS A 455 -11.43 5.38 -6.27
CA CYS A 455 -11.06 6.32 -5.22
C CYS A 455 -12.05 7.49 -5.19
N ASP A 456 -13.13 7.33 -4.43
CA ASP A 456 -14.20 8.30 -4.36
C ASP A 456 -14.05 9.25 -3.16
N ILE A 457 -14.24 10.55 -3.42
CA ILE A 457 -14.11 11.62 -2.44
C ILE A 457 -15.43 12.38 -2.39
N LYS A 458 -16.13 12.29 -1.27
CA LYS A 458 -17.51 12.77 -1.15
C LYS A 458 -17.85 13.30 0.25
N GLN A 459 -19.03 13.92 0.38
CA GLN A 459 -19.61 14.34 1.67
C GLN A 459 -18.70 15.26 2.47
N ALA A 460 -18.38 16.43 1.90
CA ALA A 460 -17.59 17.50 2.51
C ALA A 460 -16.18 17.09 2.98
N SER A 461 -15.60 16.06 2.37
CA SER A 461 -14.21 15.65 2.66
C SER A 461 -13.22 16.62 2.03
N ASP A 462 -12.17 17.04 2.78
CA ASP A 462 -11.39 18.24 2.50
C ASP A 462 -9.88 18.03 2.70
N PHE A 463 -9.05 18.85 2.05
CA PHE A 463 -7.58 18.78 2.14
C PHE A 463 -7.00 17.41 1.74
N ILE A 464 -7.28 16.99 0.51
CA ILE A 464 -6.92 15.67 0.04
C ILE A 464 -5.92 15.78 -1.12
N THR A 465 -4.89 14.92 -1.11
CA THR A 465 -3.97 14.75 -2.23
C THR A 465 -3.92 13.29 -2.65
N VAL A 466 -4.03 13.06 -3.95
CA VAL A 466 -3.76 11.76 -4.59
C VAL A 466 -2.62 11.96 -5.58
N SER A 467 -1.49 11.29 -5.34
CA SER A 467 -0.25 11.52 -6.09
C SER A 467 0.43 10.22 -6.48
N TYR A 468 1.09 10.23 -7.64
CA TYR A 468 1.85 9.09 -8.16
C TYR A 468 1.10 7.75 -8.10
N CYS A 469 -0.24 7.78 -8.15
CA CYS A 469 -1.06 6.57 -8.19
C CYS A 469 -1.26 6.09 -9.63
N LYS A 470 -1.38 4.77 -9.80
CA LYS A 470 -1.75 4.14 -11.06
C LYS A 470 -3.16 3.58 -10.98
N PHE A 471 -4.08 4.14 -11.78
CA PHE A 471 -5.45 3.66 -11.94
C PHE A 471 -5.54 2.90 -13.25
N MET A 472 -6.08 1.68 -13.24
CA MET A 472 -6.12 0.90 -14.46
C MET A 472 -7.27 -0.12 -14.53
N ASP A 473 -7.69 -0.40 -15.77
CA ASP A 473 -8.65 -1.47 -16.12
C ASP A 473 -10.02 -1.34 -15.42
N HIS A 474 -10.48 -0.10 -15.15
CA HIS A 474 -11.70 0.17 -14.40
C HIS A 474 -12.66 1.12 -15.15
N ASP A 475 -13.97 1.07 -14.85
CA ASP A 475 -14.97 1.95 -15.50
C ASP A 475 -15.14 3.28 -14.77
N LYS A 476 -15.73 3.29 -13.57
CA LYS A 476 -16.11 4.50 -12.79
C LYS A 476 -15.00 4.91 -11.81
N THR A 477 -13.89 5.49 -12.29
CA THR A 477 -12.61 5.53 -11.55
C THR A 477 -12.60 6.41 -10.30
N GLN A 478 -13.04 7.68 -10.40
CA GLN A 478 -13.03 8.63 -9.28
C GLN A 478 -14.24 9.56 -9.32
N LEU A 479 -15.12 9.44 -8.32
CA LEU A 479 -16.19 10.40 -8.07
C LEU A 479 -15.71 11.44 -7.05
N ILE A 480 -15.79 12.72 -7.43
CA ILE A 480 -15.54 13.85 -6.55
C ILE A 480 -16.83 14.66 -6.44
N GLY A 481 -17.35 14.77 -5.21
CA GLY A 481 -18.67 15.30 -4.93
C GLY A 481 -19.77 14.22 -4.93
N HIS A 482 -20.56 14.17 -3.86
CA HIS A 482 -21.49 13.08 -3.58
C HIS A 482 -22.59 12.94 -4.66
N SER A 483 -23.41 13.99 -4.83
CA SER A 483 -24.47 14.03 -5.84
C SER A 483 -24.73 15.47 -6.30
N ALA A 484 -25.51 15.65 -7.35
CA ALA A 484 -25.87 16.99 -7.84
C ALA A 484 -26.64 17.82 -6.79
N ASP A 485 -27.39 17.16 -5.91
CA ASP A 485 -28.22 17.80 -4.89
C ASP A 485 -27.51 17.94 -3.52
N TYR A 486 -26.31 17.36 -3.36
CA TYR A 486 -25.57 17.42 -2.09
C TYR A 486 -24.69 18.68 -2.02
N THR A 487 -25.32 19.82 -1.74
CA THR A 487 -24.68 21.14 -1.74
C THR A 487 -23.71 21.37 -0.56
N ASP A 488 -23.72 20.52 0.45
CA ASP A 488 -22.78 20.56 1.59
C ASP A 488 -21.32 20.29 1.16
N ASP A 489 -21.11 19.75 -0.05
CA ASP A 489 -19.78 19.64 -0.66
C ASP A 489 -19.17 21.01 -1.03
N THR A 490 -19.98 22.06 -1.15
CA THR A 490 -19.55 23.40 -1.59
C THR A 490 -18.53 24.02 -0.63
N ASN A 491 -17.35 24.37 -1.15
CA ASN A 491 -16.21 24.95 -0.42
C ASN A 491 -15.60 24.02 0.66
N HIS A 492 -15.93 22.73 0.64
CA HIS A 492 -15.38 21.71 1.55
C HIS A 492 -14.62 20.61 0.83
N GLN A 493 -14.49 20.65 -0.48
CA GLN A 493 -13.74 19.64 -1.22
C GLN A 493 -12.55 20.32 -1.91
N THR A 494 -11.45 20.49 -1.16
CA THR A 494 -10.18 20.96 -1.69
C THR A 494 -9.27 19.77 -1.99
N ILE A 495 -8.96 19.56 -3.26
CA ILE A 495 -8.34 18.31 -3.72
C ILE A 495 -7.18 18.62 -4.67
N THR A 496 -6.11 17.86 -4.57
CA THR A 496 -5.01 17.84 -5.54
C THR A 496 -4.85 16.43 -6.11
N LEU A 497 -4.87 16.32 -7.43
CA LEU A 497 -4.51 15.10 -8.17
C LEU A 497 -3.27 15.39 -9.00
N HIS A 498 -2.12 14.77 -8.69
CA HIS A 498 -0.91 15.04 -9.44
C HIS A 498 -0.04 13.81 -9.68
N ASN A 499 0.64 13.81 -10.80
CA ASN A 499 1.53 12.74 -11.24
C ASN A 499 0.87 11.34 -11.21
N ASN A 500 -0.44 11.26 -11.49
CA ASN A 500 -1.14 9.99 -11.56
C ASN A 500 -1.19 9.45 -13.00
N TYR A 501 -1.15 8.14 -13.13
CA TYR A 501 -1.30 7.44 -14.40
C TYR A 501 -2.67 6.76 -14.49
N TYR A 502 -3.49 7.15 -15.48
CA TYR A 502 -4.77 6.53 -15.77
C TYR A 502 -4.66 5.72 -17.07
N LEU A 503 -4.69 4.40 -16.96
CA LEU A 503 -4.54 3.47 -18.09
C LEU A 503 -5.79 2.60 -18.25
N ASN A 504 -6.40 2.58 -19.45
CA ASN A 504 -7.58 1.76 -19.73
C ASN A 504 -8.77 2.03 -18.79
N CYS A 505 -8.95 3.27 -18.37
CA CYS A 505 -10.07 3.69 -17.53
C CYS A 505 -11.22 4.23 -18.37
N GLY A 506 -12.46 3.83 -18.02
CA GLY A 506 -13.65 4.14 -18.81
C GLY A 506 -14.10 5.59 -18.68
N GLN A 507 -14.27 6.08 -17.46
CA GLN A 507 -14.80 7.41 -17.18
C GLN A 507 -14.46 7.88 -15.76
N ARG A 508 -14.76 9.15 -15.45
CA ARG A 508 -14.55 9.76 -14.14
C ARG A 508 -13.07 9.76 -13.73
N LEU A 509 -12.24 10.50 -14.47
CA LEU A 509 -10.78 10.57 -14.22
C LEU A 509 -10.29 11.99 -13.83
N PRO A 510 -10.96 12.74 -12.94
CA PRO A 510 -12.18 12.45 -12.17
C PRO A 510 -13.48 13.00 -12.77
N MET A 511 -14.66 12.63 -12.20
CA MET A 511 -15.89 13.41 -12.35
C MET A 511 -16.02 14.36 -11.15
N VAL A 512 -16.20 15.68 -11.39
CA VAL A 512 -16.07 16.71 -10.36
C VAL A 512 -17.38 17.50 -10.17
N ARG A 513 -17.88 17.51 -8.92
CA ARG A 513 -18.96 18.39 -8.45
C ARG A 513 -18.48 19.18 -7.25
N PHE A 514 -18.84 20.47 -7.16
CA PHE A 514 -18.62 21.38 -6.04
C PHE A 514 -17.16 21.57 -5.57
N ALA A 515 -16.22 20.74 -6.01
CA ALA A 515 -14.85 20.74 -5.54
C ALA A 515 -14.02 21.91 -6.10
N THR A 516 -13.09 22.40 -5.27
CA THR A 516 -11.96 23.26 -5.66
C THR A 516 -10.75 22.35 -5.85
N ILE A 517 -10.45 22.02 -7.10
CA ILE A 517 -9.51 20.94 -7.44
C ILE A 517 -8.38 21.39 -8.36
N HIS A 518 -7.16 21.00 -8.01
CA HIS A 518 -5.96 21.13 -8.84
C HIS A 518 -5.60 19.77 -9.44
N ILE A 519 -5.50 19.73 -10.77
CA ILE A 519 -5.20 18.52 -11.54
C ILE A 519 -3.96 18.82 -12.39
N TYR A 520 -2.77 18.29 -12.02
CA TYR A 520 -1.56 18.61 -12.75
C TYR A 520 -0.62 17.42 -12.92
N ASN A 521 0.15 17.41 -14.00
CA ASN A 521 1.13 16.38 -14.33
C ASN A 521 0.57 14.94 -14.34
N ASN A 522 -0.74 14.77 -14.63
CA ASN A 522 -1.30 13.43 -14.79
C ASN A 522 -1.19 12.97 -16.24
N TYR A 523 -1.06 11.66 -16.43
CA TYR A 523 -1.07 11.02 -17.73
C TYR A 523 -2.32 10.14 -17.90
N TYR A 524 -3.04 10.34 -18.99
CA TYR A 524 -4.27 9.62 -19.34
C TYR A 524 -4.08 8.93 -20.68
N ASP A 525 -4.25 7.58 -20.72
CA ASP A 525 -4.09 6.84 -21.97
C ASP A 525 -4.88 5.53 -22.00
N THR A 526 -4.95 4.92 -23.17
CA THR A 526 -5.47 3.57 -23.40
C THR A 526 -4.58 2.84 -24.41
N ASP A 527 -4.26 1.59 -24.12
CA ASP A 527 -3.55 0.69 -25.02
C ASP A 527 -4.51 -0.08 -25.96
N GLY A 528 -5.81 0.15 -25.83
CA GLY A 528 -6.86 -0.48 -26.62
C GLY A 528 -7.22 -1.91 -26.20
N THR A 529 -6.63 -2.45 -25.14
CA THR A 529 -6.92 -3.82 -24.65
C THR A 529 -7.96 -3.86 -23.53
N GLY A 530 -8.17 -2.73 -22.85
CA GLY A 530 -9.04 -2.62 -21.68
C GLY A 530 -10.36 -1.90 -21.99
N ARG A 531 -10.81 -1.11 -21.04
CA ARG A 531 -12.06 -0.35 -21.15
C ARG A 531 -11.94 0.77 -22.19
N LYS A 532 -13.03 0.97 -22.94
CA LYS A 532 -13.14 2.10 -23.84
C LYS A 532 -13.33 3.38 -23.03
N ASN A 533 -12.42 4.34 -23.19
CA ASN A 533 -12.55 5.64 -22.55
C ASN A 533 -13.73 6.44 -23.13
N SER A 534 -14.62 6.89 -22.27
CA SER A 534 -15.73 7.79 -22.60
C SER A 534 -15.34 9.26 -22.39
N TYR A 535 -14.68 9.56 -21.27
CA TYR A 535 -14.09 10.85 -20.94
C TYR A 535 -13.14 10.75 -19.75
N CYS A 536 -12.20 11.68 -19.64
CA CYS A 536 -11.34 11.81 -18.48
C CYS A 536 -11.97 12.73 -17.43
N ILE A 537 -11.88 14.05 -17.58
CA ILE A 537 -12.37 15.01 -16.59
C ILE A 537 -13.84 15.36 -16.89
N GLY A 538 -14.73 15.00 -15.98
CA GLY A 538 -16.16 15.32 -16.06
C GLY A 538 -16.51 16.57 -15.29
N LEU A 539 -16.77 17.70 -15.98
CA LEU A 539 -17.12 18.97 -15.35
C LEU A 539 -18.62 19.03 -15.04
N ARG A 540 -18.97 18.87 -13.75
CA ARG A 540 -20.35 18.89 -13.25
C ARG A 540 -20.62 20.12 -12.40
N GLU A 541 -21.66 20.08 -11.58
CA GLU A 541 -22.23 21.18 -10.81
C GLU A 541 -21.18 21.94 -9.99
N ASN A 542 -21.10 23.25 -10.13
CA ASN A 542 -20.35 24.20 -9.32
C ASN A 542 -18.89 23.83 -9.02
N ASN A 543 -18.25 23.03 -9.90
CA ASN A 543 -16.82 22.74 -9.78
C ASN A 543 -15.96 23.98 -9.97
N LYS A 544 -14.73 23.96 -9.43
CA LYS A 544 -13.67 24.95 -9.62
C LYS A 544 -12.39 24.23 -9.97
N VAL A 545 -12.25 23.84 -11.25
CA VAL A 545 -11.12 23.03 -11.75
C VAL A 545 -9.99 23.92 -12.23
N TYR A 546 -8.78 23.69 -11.73
CA TYR A 546 -7.55 24.23 -12.28
C TYR A 546 -6.70 23.04 -12.78
N ALA A 547 -6.53 22.92 -14.09
CA ALA A 547 -5.84 21.77 -14.72
C ALA A 547 -4.68 22.25 -15.59
N GLU A 548 -3.46 21.80 -15.26
CA GLU A 548 -2.27 22.22 -15.98
C GLU A 548 -1.25 21.09 -16.17
N ASN A 549 -0.51 21.18 -17.26
CA ASN A 549 0.62 20.28 -17.54
C ASN A 549 0.27 18.79 -17.50
N ASN A 550 -0.99 18.43 -17.83
CA ASN A 550 -1.42 17.03 -17.97
C ASN A 550 -1.18 16.54 -19.40
N TYR A 551 -0.98 15.25 -19.58
CA TYR A 551 -0.85 14.61 -20.88
C TYR A 551 -2.08 13.75 -21.18
N PHE A 552 -2.87 14.15 -22.19
CA PHE A 552 -4.01 13.36 -22.70
C PHE A 552 -3.57 12.64 -23.98
N GLY A 553 -3.40 11.32 -23.90
CA GLY A 553 -3.04 10.45 -25.03
C GLY A 553 -4.26 10.07 -25.89
N ASN A 554 -4.51 8.77 -26.06
CA ASN A 554 -5.62 8.26 -26.88
C ASN A 554 -6.96 8.24 -26.13
N VAL A 555 -7.39 9.38 -25.57
CA VAL A 555 -8.56 9.50 -24.69
C VAL A 555 -9.42 10.70 -25.07
N THR A 556 -10.63 10.78 -24.53
CA THR A 556 -11.50 11.96 -24.58
C THR A 556 -11.22 12.83 -23.34
N PRO A 557 -10.53 13.98 -23.46
CA PRO A 557 -10.00 14.72 -22.30
C PRO A 557 -11.07 15.19 -21.33
N VAL A 558 -12.17 15.77 -21.83
CA VAL A 558 -13.17 16.47 -21.00
C VAL A 558 -14.58 16.15 -21.45
N SER A 559 -15.50 16.00 -20.50
CA SER A 559 -16.94 15.99 -20.76
C SER A 559 -17.67 17.06 -19.96
N ASN A 560 -18.73 17.62 -20.58
CA ASN A 560 -19.49 18.75 -20.08
C ASN A 560 -18.66 20.04 -19.90
N SER A 561 -19.31 21.11 -19.42
CA SER A 561 -18.68 22.41 -19.27
C SER A 561 -19.36 23.23 -18.16
N GLN A 562 -19.83 22.55 -17.10
CA GLN A 562 -20.44 23.22 -15.96
C GLN A 562 -19.37 23.74 -15.01
N GLY A 563 -19.73 24.70 -14.16
CA GLY A 563 -18.85 25.26 -13.15
C GLY A 563 -17.81 26.24 -13.72
N SER A 564 -16.68 26.34 -13.03
CA SER A 564 -15.56 27.21 -13.36
C SER A 564 -14.33 26.33 -13.61
N TYR A 565 -13.66 26.50 -14.74
CA TYR A 565 -12.53 25.66 -15.09
C TYR A 565 -11.47 26.45 -15.86
N TYR A 566 -10.21 26.02 -15.72
CA TYR A 566 -9.06 26.57 -16.42
C TYR A 566 -8.09 25.43 -16.76
N PHE A 567 -7.85 25.23 -18.06
CA PHE A 567 -6.94 24.23 -18.58
C PHE A 567 -5.82 24.93 -19.34
N THR A 568 -4.58 24.73 -18.93
CA THR A 568 -3.42 25.39 -19.54
C THR A 568 -2.21 24.48 -19.62
N SER A 569 -1.42 24.64 -20.67
CA SER A 569 -0.15 23.90 -20.86
C SER A 569 -0.31 22.37 -20.86
N ASN A 570 -1.50 21.87 -21.17
CA ASN A 570 -1.72 20.44 -21.28
C ASN A 570 -1.40 19.96 -22.70
N TYR A 571 -0.95 18.73 -22.84
CA TYR A 571 -0.92 18.06 -24.12
C TYR A 571 -2.30 17.48 -24.44
N GLY A 572 -2.82 17.73 -25.64
CA GLY A 572 -4.08 17.15 -26.12
C GLY A 572 -5.35 17.94 -25.79
N TYR A 573 -5.34 18.84 -24.82
CA TYR A 573 -6.48 19.69 -24.49
C TYR A 573 -6.12 20.92 -23.65
N ASP A 574 -6.38 22.11 -24.19
CA ASP A 574 -6.38 23.37 -23.44
C ASP A 574 -7.70 24.11 -23.59
N ASN A 575 -8.16 24.75 -22.53
CA ASN A 575 -9.31 25.62 -22.56
C ASN A 575 -9.15 26.68 -21.45
N THR A 576 -8.77 27.90 -21.85
CA THR A 576 -8.56 29.03 -20.95
C THR A 576 -9.89 29.71 -20.57
N GLY A 577 -10.80 28.96 -20.00
CA GLY A 577 -11.96 29.51 -19.28
C GLY A 577 -11.53 30.39 -18.10
N SER A 578 -12.44 30.79 -17.24
CA SER A 578 -12.07 31.61 -16.07
C SER A 578 -11.72 30.72 -14.87
N ALA A 579 -10.45 30.77 -14.43
CA ALA A 579 -10.07 30.19 -13.15
C ALA A 579 -10.74 30.96 -12.00
N ALA A 580 -11.49 30.27 -11.17
CA ALA A 580 -12.08 30.87 -9.96
C ALA A 580 -11.07 31.01 -8.82
N TRP A 581 -9.90 30.41 -8.94
CA TRP A 581 -8.83 30.36 -7.95
C TRP A 581 -7.47 30.00 -8.58
N THR A 582 -6.39 30.13 -7.81
CA THR A 582 -5.04 29.79 -8.24
C THR A 582 -4.35 28.94 -7.17
N PRO A 583 -3.83 27.73 -7.50
CA PRO A 583 -3.23 26.82 -6.52
C PRO A 583 -2.06 27.42 -5.73
N SER A 584 -1.18 28.20 -6.38
CA SER A 584 -0.01 28.83 -5.76
C SER A 584 -0.36 29.83 -4.65
N SER A 585 -1.63 30.23 -4.51
CA SER A 585 -2.10 31.03 -3.38
C SER A 585 -2.25 30.23 -2.09
N TYR A 586 -2.21 28.89 -2.15
CA TYR A 586 -2.48 28.01 -1.03
C TYR A 586 -1.31 27.11 -0.65
N TYR A 587 -0.52 26.66 -1.63
CA TYR A 587 0.64 25.80 -1.42
C TYR A 587 1.68 25.96 -2.53
N THR A 588 2.92 25.58 -2.23
CA THR A 588 4.01 25.61 -3.20
C THR A 588 4.07 24.28 -3.96
N TYR A 589 4.26 24.34 -5.26
CA TYR A 589 4.46 23.19 -6.14
C TYR A 589 5.30 23.63 -7.36
N THR A 590 5.88 22.66 -8.05
CA THR A 590 6.64 22.90 -9.30
C THR A 590 6.18 21.87 -10.32
N PRO A 591 5.34 22.26 -11.31
CA PRO A 591 4.87 21.32 -12.32
C PRO A 591 5.99 21.05 -13.36
N LEU A 592 6.05 19.81 -13.83
CA LEU A 592 6.80 19.41 -15.01
C LEU A 592 6.04 19.90 -16.27
N SER A 593 6.68 19.94 -17.44
CA SER A 593 5.93 20.02 -18.69
C SER A 593 5.05 18.78 -18.88
N ALA A 594 4.04 18.85 -19.76
CA ALA A 594 3.13 17.71 -19.98
C ALA A 594 3.88 16.47 -20.51
N GLU A 595 4.88 16.66 -21.36
CA GLU A 595 5.72 15.59 -21.91
C GLU A 595 6.60 14.95 -20.83
N GLU A 596 7.29 15.78 -20.02
CA GLU A 596 8.07 15.29 -18.88
C GLU A 596 7.20 14.57 -17.85
N ALA A 597 5.97 15.06 -17.61
CA ALA A 597 5.02 14.42 -16.72
C ALA A 597 4.60 13.03 -17.20
N LYS A 598 4.37 12.86 -18.51
CA LYS A 598 4.09 11.54 -19.10
C LYS A 598 5.24 10.56 -18.83
N ASP A 599 6.49 10.97 -19.07
CA ASP A 599 7.65 10.12 -18.88
C ASP A 599 7.84 9.79 -17.39
N ASP A 600 7.75 10.79 -16.50
CA ASP A 600 7.86 10.65 -15.05
C ASP A 600 6.81 9.68 -14.47
N VAL A 601 5.53 9.84 -14.82
CA VAL A 601 4.50 8.95 -14.25
C VAL A 601 4.50 7.54 -14.85
N THR A 602 4.97 7.39 -16.08
CA THR A 602 5.15 6.06 -16.69
C THR A 602 6.19 5.26 -15.91
N GLU A 603 7.24 5.91 -15.46
CA GLU A 603 8.31 5.29 -14.69
C GLU A 603 7.95 5.13 -13.20
N ASN A 604 7.38 6.17 -12.58
CA ASN A 604 7.32 6.32 -11.12
C ASN A 604 5.93 6.11 -10.49
N ALA A 605 4.81 6.15 -11.25
CA ALA A 605 3.48 5.99 -10.67
C ALA A 605 3.11 4.53 -10.38
N GLY A 606 2.49 4.29 -9.23
CA GLY A 606 2.01 3.00 -8.76
C GLY A 606 2.85 2.38 -7.64
N ALA A 607 2.38 1.27 -7.10
CA ALA A 607 3.07 0.52 -6.07
C ALA A 607 4.36 -0.13 -6.61
N GLY A 608 5.35 -0.31 -5.74
CA GLY A 608 6.62 -0.98 -6.05
C GLY A 608 7.64 -0.12 -6.81
N LYS A 609 7.38 1.18 -6.96
CA LYS A 609 8.26 2.07 -7.72
C LYS A 609 9.39 2.68 -6.88
N LEU A 610 9.17 2.81 -5.60
CA LEU A 610 10.16 3.34 -4.66
C LEU A 610 10.44 2.35 -3.54
N PRO A 611 11.68 2.27 -3.04
CA PRO A 611 11.99 1.48 -1.85
C PRO A 611 11.27 2.05 -0.63
N VAL A 612 10.84 1.17 0.28
CA VAL A 612 10.23 1.55 1.57
C VAL A 612 11.28 1.50 2.66
N ILE A 613 11.47 2.62 3.38
CA ILE A 613 12.35 2.71 4.54
C ILE A 613 11.47 2.78 5.79
N GLN A 614 11.62 1.75 6.66
CA GLN A 614 10.91 1.64 7.92
C GLN A 614 11.52 2.50 9.04
#